data_9447385e0b43a18948a885264e8f6f33
#
_entry.id   9447385e0b43a18948a885264e8f6f33
#
_cell.length_a   1.000
_cell.length_b   1.000
_cell.length_c   1.000
_cell.angle_alpha   90.00
_cell.angle_beta   90.00
_cell.angle_gamma   90.00
#
_symmetry.space_group_name_H-M   'P 1'
#
loop_
_entity.id
_entity.type
_entity.pdbx_description
1 polymer ?
#
loop_
_entity_poly.entity_id
_entity_poly.type
_entity_poly.pdbx_seq_one_letter_code
_entity_poly.pdbx_strand_id
1 'polypeptide(L)'
;MRRIGTRAYITSLLAIFAMLLVACGGGSSTTTGGGNTPAAPKAKVALVTDIGGLNDNGFNHLAYTGYKKAETQYGFPEKIIQTQSQNDYVKNLTSAAQSADLVIAVGFLMETPLDQVAKQYPNKKFAIVDGCAVPDPKTGACETLPNVAPLFFKEQEAGCLVGGIAGQMEKDGKSKVPNLLGHNTIAAIGGLPVPAVTRYIAGYKSCAQKVDPGVTVLVNYSNDFAATAKCKDVAQSQISQHQADIIFQVAGGCGIGALDAAYQNHVYGIGVDADQGYIHPDVITSALKRVDVAVYDAIKNTESGSFTNNIPKFDLAHDGVGYAPVSKDVPADAKAQADTFASQIMSGSLVPPENIP
;
A
#
# COMPACT_ATOMS: atom_id res chain seq x y z
N MET A 1 40.56 -51.38 -28.59
CA MET A 1 40.24 -52.79 -28.32
C MET A 1 38.77 -52.90 -28.06
N ARG A 2 38.16 -53.57 -29.03
CA ARG A 2 37.18 -54.67 -28.91
C ARG A 2 35.91 -54.32 -28.15
N ARG A 3 34.84 -54.26 -28.82
CA ARG A 3 33.95 -55.09 -29.65
C ARG A 3 32.61 -55.25 -28.94
N ILE A 4 31.50 -54.82 -29.53
CA ILE A 4 30.56 -55.66 -30.32
C ILE A 4 29.64 -56.47 -29.38
N GLY A 5 28.36 -56.42 -29.44
CA GLY A 5 27.41 -56.75 -30.44
C GLY A 5 25.99 -56.65 -29.88
N THR A 6 25.14 -56.22 -30.57
CA THR A 6 24.29 -56.77 -31.65
C THR A 6 23.10 -57.61 -31.21
N ARG A 7 21.96 -57.15 -31.71
CA ARG A 7 20.86 -57.83 -32.45
C ARG A 7 19.75 -58.43 -31.58
N ALA A 8 18.55 -58.16 -31.77
CA ALA A 8 17.62 -57.97 -32.89
C ALA A 8 16.63 -59.14 -32.96
N TYR A 9 15.51 -58.82 -33.55
CA TYR A 9 14.43 -59.54 -34.23
C TYR A 9 13.14 -59.83 -33.45
N ILE A 10 12.01 -59.24 -33.89
CA ILE A 10 11.08 -59.64 -35.01
C ILE A 10 10.13 -60.76 -34.53
N THR A 11 8.85 -60.60 -34.60
CA THR A 11 7.84 -60.72 -35.64
C THR A 11 6.46 -60.69 -34.99
N SER A 12 5.52 -59.87 -35.40
CA SER A 12 4.47 -60.10 -36.44
C SER A 12 3.54 -61.29 -36.23
N LEU A 13 2.23 -61.08 -36.26
CA LEU A 13 1.16 -61.62 -37.07
C LEU A 13 -0.19 -61.35 -36.38
N LEU A 14 -1.08 -60.54 -36.94
CA LEU A 14 -2.12 -60.81 -37.95
C LEU A 14 -3.10 -61.97 -37.59
N ALA A 15 -4.37 -61.63 -37.49
CA ALA A 15 -5.52 -62.15 -38.15
C ALA A 15 -6.81 -61.80 -37.44
N ILE A 16 -7.68 -60.97 -37.93
CA ILE A 16 -8.74 -61.20 -38.97
C ILE A 16 -10.04 -61.81 -38.39
N PHE A 17 -11.13 -60.99 -38.50
CA PHE A 17 -12.48 -61.33 -38.90
C PHE A 17 -13.46 -61.93 -37.87
N ALA A 18 -14.50 -61.18 -37.53
CA ALA A 18 -15.88 -61.57 -37.90
C ALA A 18 -16.88 -60.48 -37.58
N MET A 19 -17.56 -60.01 -38.62
CA MET A 19 -18.84 -59.28 -38.48
C MET A 19 -19.93 -60.24 -38.03
N LEU A 20 -20.87 -59.78 -37.25
CA LEU A 20 -22.27 -60.16 -37.38
C LEU A 20 -23.16 -59.05 -36.79
N LEU A 21 -24.07 -58.62 -37.62
CA LEU A 21 -25.21 -57.76 -37.43
C LEU A 21 -26.25 -58.43 -36.51
N VAL A 22 -27.00 -57.58 -35.79
CA VAL A 22 -28.48 -57.61 -35.72
C VAL A 22 -28.91 -56.71 -34.54
N ALA A 23 -29.48 -55.59 -34.77
CA ALA A 23 -30.86 -55.15 -34.80
C ALA A 23 -31.49 -54.70 -33.48
N CYS A 24 -31.98 -53.49 -33.54
CA CYS A 24 -33.14 -52.90 -32.89
C CYS A 24 -33.40 -53.11 -31.41
N GLY A 25 -33.19 -52.02 -30.66
CA GLY A 25 -33.81 -51.78 -29.34
C GLY A 25 -33.64 -50.32 -28.95
N GLY A 26 -34.68 -49.52 -29.04
CA GLY A 26 -34.70 -48.11 -28.68
C GLY A 26 -34.23 -47.89 -27.23
N GLY A 27 -33.18 -47.14 -27.08
CA GLY A 27 -32.64 -46.69 -25.84
C GLY A 27 -32.24 -45.21 -25.97
N SER A 28 -32.90 -44.34 -25.28
CA SER A 28 -32.67 -42.90 -25.18
C SER A 28 -31.19 -42.63 -25.01
N SER A 29 -30.59 -41.99 -26.02
CA SER A 29 -29.28 -41.37 -25.94
C SER A 29 -29.36 -40.22 -24.92
N THR A 30 -28.96 -40.48 -23.68
CA THR A 30 -28.55 -39.43 -22.77
C THR A 30 -27.27 -38.83 -23.33
N THR A 31 -27.42 -37.80 -24.13
CA THR A 31 -26.36 -36.82 -24.40
C THR A 31 -25.98 -36.23 -23.02
N THR A 32 -24.88 -36.69 -22.47
CA THR A 32 -24.15 -35.95 -21.46
C THR A 32 -23.67 -34.68 -22.14
N GLY A 33 -24.58 -33.69 -22.22
CA GLY A 33 -24.22 -32.33 -22.51
C GLY A 33 -23.33 -31.90 -21.34
N GLY A 34 -22.04 -31.73 -21.62
CA GLY A 34 -21.16 -30.96 -20.75
C GLY A 34 -21.83 -29.62 -20.59
N GLY A 35 -22.55 -29.42 -19.47
CA GLY A 35 -23.12 -28.13 -19.12
C GLY A 35 -21.94 -27.20 -18.92
N ASN A 36 -21.71 -26.33 -19.89
CA ASN A 36 -21.03 -25.07 -19.59
C ASN A 36 -21.88 -24.37 -18.54
N THR A 37 -21.55 -24.58 -17.28
CA THR A 37 -22.06 -23.70 -16.22
C THR A 37 -21.62 -22.30 -16.63
N PRO A 38 -22.54 -21.34 -16.85
CA PRO A 38 -22.16 -19.99 -17.17
C PRO A 38 -21.18 -19.53 -16.09
N ALA A 39 -20.02 -19.00 -16.49
CA ALA A 39 -19.09 -18.41 -15.55
C ALA A 39 -19.89 -17.39 -14.72
N ALA A 40 -19.77 -17.45 -13.37
CA ALA A 40 -20.44 -16.51 -12.52
C ALA A 40 -20.12 -15.08 -13.00
N PRO A 41 -21.13 -14.18 -13.05
CA PRO A 41 -20.89 -12.82 -13.50
C PRO A 41 -19.81 -12.20 -12.62
N LYS A 42 -18.81 -11.58 -13.26
CA LYS A 42 -17.71 -10.91 -12.61
C LYS A 42 -18.25 -9.71 -11.82
N ALA A 43 -17.72 -9.48 -10.61
CA ALA A 43 -18.11 -8.33 -9.82
C ALA A 43 -17.69 -7.03 -10.54
N LYS A 44 -18.56 -6.03 -10.56
CA LYS A 44 -18.21 -4.68 -11.02
C LYS A 44 -17.52 -3.96 -9.88
N VAL A 45 -16.34 -3.40 -10.14
CA VAL A 45 -15.55 -2.70 -9.11
C VAL A 45 -15.39 -1.25 -9.49
N ALA A 46 -15.58 -0.35 -8.51
CA ALA A 46 -15.28 1.07 -8.65
C ALA A 46 -14.21 1.49 -7.64
N LEU A 47 -13.29 2.35 -8.07
CA LEU A 47 -12.30 3.01 -7.23
C LEU A 47 -12.67 4.50 -7.10
N VAL A 48 -12.75 5.00 -5.86
CA VAL A 48 -12.95 6.43 -5.54
C VAL A 48 -11.68 6.90 -4.82
N THR A 49 -10.92 7.80 -5.45
CA THR A 49 -9.68 8.32 -4.85
C THR A 49 -9.96 9.42 -3.86
N ASP A 50 -9.01 9.64 -2.96
CA ASP A 50 -8.92 10.86 -2.16
C ASP A 50 -8.55 12.08 -3.03
N ILE A 51 -8.58 13.28 -2.42
CA ILE A 51 -7.99 14.47 -3.01
C ILE A 51 -6.49 14.25 -3.26
N GLY A 52 -5.92 14.88 -4.30
CA GLY A 52 -4.54 14.65 -4.74
C GLY A 52 -4.44 13.84 -6.04
N GLY A 53 -5.50 13.08 -6.38
CA GLY A 53 -5.60 12.38 -7.67
C GLY A 53 -4.61 11.23 -7.83
N LEU A 54 -4.60 10.61 -9.03
CA LEU A 54 -3.82 9.40 -9.32
C LEU A 54 -2.31 9.63 -9.49
N ASN A 55 -1.88 10.89 -9.62
CA ASN A 55 -0.47 11.24 -9.88
C ASN A 55 0.25 11.76 -8.64
N ASP A 56 -0.16 11.30 -7.45
CA ASP A 56 0.44 11.68 -6.17
C ASP A 56 1.79 10.97 -5.89
N ASN A 57 2.25 10.12 -6.80
CA ASN A 57 3.47 9.31 -6.67
C ASN A 57 3.52 8.42 -5.41
N GLY A 58 2.36 8.11 -4.82
CA GLY A 58 2.27 7.36 -3.56
C GLY A 58 0.90 6.73 -3.37
N PHE A 59 0.14 7.23 -2.43
CA PHE A 59 -1.06 6.62 -1.85
C PHE A 59 -2.17 6.27 -2.86
N ASN A 60 -2.69 7.27 -3.60
CA ASN A 60 -3.74 7.03 -4.59
C ASN A 60 -3.20 6.26 -5.81
N HIS A 61 -1.95 6.53 -6.21
CA HIS A 61 -1.29 5.80 -7.30
C HIS A 61 -1.18 4.30 -7.00
N LEU A 62 -0.81 3.94 -5.77
CA LEU A 62 -0.74 2.53 -5.35
C LEU A 62 -2.12 1.87 -5.33
N ALA A 63 -3.15 2.57 -4.84
CA ALA A 63 -4.53 2.06 -4.89
C ALA A 63 -4.96 1.79 -6.34
N TYR A 64 -4.66 2.70 -7.25
CA TYR A 64 -4.89 2.53 -8.68
C TYR A 64 -4.10 1.35 -9.25
N THR A 65 -2.85 1.17 -8.87
CA THR A 65 -2.01 0.04 -9.32
C THR A 65 -2.61 -1.30 -8.91
N GLY A 66 -3.07 -1.44 -7.66
CA GLY A 66 -3.76 -2.64 -7.18
C GLY A 66 -5.07 -2.90 -7.92
N TYR A 67 -5.86 -1.84 -8.16
CA TYR A 67 -7.09 -1.89 -8.95
C TYR A 67 -6.82 -2.36 -10.39
N LYS A 68 -5.83 -1.77 -11.09
CA LYS A 68 -5.48 -2.14 -12.47
C LYS A 68 -4.96 -3.57 -12.60
N LYS A 69 -4.20 -4.03 -11.61
CA LYS A 69 -3.76 -5.44 -11.55
C LYS A 69 -4.95 -6.39 -11.47
N ALA A 70 -5.93 -6.08 -10.60
CA ALA A 70 -7.14 -6.87 -10.46
C ALA A 70 -8.04 -6.78 -11.71
N GLU A 71 -8.21 -5.59 -12.29
CA GLU A 71 -8.94 -5.39 -13.55
C GLU A 71 -8.37 -6.26 -14.67
N THR A 72 -7.05 -6.25 -14.83
CA THR A 72 -6.36 -7.09 -15.84
C THR A 72 -6.61 -8.58 -15.60
N GLN A 73 -6.60 -9.01 -14.36
CA GLN A 73 -6.76 -10.44 -14.02
C GLN A 73 -8.22 -10.90 -14.11
N TYR A 74 -9.16 -10.08 -13.63
CA TYR A 74 -10.57 -10.49 -13.54
C TYR A 74 -11.43 -9.95 -14.66
N GLY A 75 -10.98 -8.91 -15.38
CA GLY A 75 -11.62 -8.38 -16.61
C GLY A 75 -12.96 -7.70 -16.35
N PHE A 76 -13.13 -7.00 -15.23
CA PHE A 76 -14.26 -6.11 -14.99
C PHE A 76 -14.06 -4.76 -15.71
N PRO A 77 -15.13 -4.02 -16.05
CA PRO A 77 -14.98 -2.72 -16.70
C PRO A 77 -14.40 -1.66 -15.76
N GLU A 78 -13.47 -0.87 -16.27
CA GLU A 78 -12.85 0.22 -15.50
C GLU A 78 -13.89 1.23 -15.02
N LYS A 79 -13.87 1.54 -13.73
CA LYS A 79 -14.59 2.64 -13.12
C LYS A 79 -13.78 3.32 -12.03
N ILE A 80 -13.21 4.48 -12.36
CA ILE A 80 -12.40 5.27 -11.44
C ILE A 80 -13.03 6.66 -11.32
N ILE A 81 -13.22 7.12 -10.09
CA ILE A 81 -13.72 8.45 -9.78
C ILE A 81 -12.64 9.18 -8.99
N GLN A 82 -12.02 10.17 -9.62
CA GLN A 82 -11.06 11.04 -8.97
C GLN A 82 -11.77 12.18 -8.25
N THR A 83 -11.60 12.25 -6.93
CA THR A 83 -12.23 13.29 -6.12
C THR A 83 -11.40 14.58 -6.18
N GLN A 84 -12.07 15.70 -6.41
CA GLN A 84 -11.45 17.03 -6.47
C GLN A 84 -11.65 17.82 -5.18
N SER A 85 -12.71 17.52 -4.44
CA SER A 85 -13.06 18.20 -3.18
C SER A 85 -13.67 17.21 -2.20
N GLN A 86 -13.43 17.40 -0.91
CA GLN A 86 -14.05 16.59 0.16
C GLN A 86 -15.58 16.65 0.11
N ASN A 87 -16.16 17.76 -0.36
CA ASN A 87 -17.60 17.91 -0.52
C ASN A 87 -18.20 16.95 -1.56
N ASP A 88 -17.38 16.35 -2.43
CA ASP A 88 -17.82 15.41 -3.46
C ASP A 88 -17.82 13.94 -2.98
N TYR A 89 -17.27 13.62 -1.79
CA TYR A 89 -17.14 12.23 -1.35
C TYR A 89 -18.45 11.46 -1.34
N VAL A 90 -19.51 11.99 -0.71
CA VAL A 90 -20.83 11.33 -0.66
C VAL A 90 -21.38 11.10 -2.06
N LYS A 91 -21.31 12.10 -2.94
CA LYS A 91 -21.77 12.03 -4.34
C LYS A 91 -20.98 10.97 -5.11
N ASN A 92 -19.65 10.98 -4.99
CA ASN A 92 -18.77 10.05 -5.69
C ASN A 92 -18.97 8.61 -5.24
N LEU A 93 -19.03 8.36 -3.92
CA LEU A 93 -19.31 7.04 -3.34
C LEU A 93 -20.70 6.54 -3.74
N THR A 94 -21.72 7.42 -3.73
CA THR A 94 -23.07 7.07 -4.19
C THR A 94 -23.07 6.66 -5.67
N SER A 95 -22.43 7.45 -6.53
CA SER A 95 -22.30 7.13 -7.97
C SER A 95 -21.57 5.80 -8.20
N ALA A 96 -20.55 5.51 -7.40
CA ALA A 96 -19.84 4.23 -7.43
C ALA A 96 -20.78 3.09 -7.02
N ALA A 97 -21.46 3.20 -5.87
CA ALA A 97 -22.36 2.17 -5.34
C ALA A 97 -23.54 1.81 -6.25
N GLN A 98 -24.07 2.81 -7.01
CA GLN A 98 -25.14 2.58 -7.97
C GLN A 98 -24.75 1.68 -9.13
N SER A 99 -23.46 1.62 -9.50
CA SER A 99 -22.99 0.94 -10.71
C SER A 99 -22.02 -0.21 -10.43
N ALA A 100 -21.47 -0.31 -9.24
CA ALA A 100 -20.52 -1.35 -8.84
C ALA A 100 -21.10 -2.30 -7.78
N ASP A 101 -20.49 -3.45 -7.63
CA ASP A 101 -20.78 -4.45 -6.59
C ASP A 101 -19.80 -4.30 -5.41
N LEU A 102 -18.58 -3.83 -5.71
CA LEU A 102 -17.57 -3.42 -4.74
C LEU A 102 -17.13 -1.98 -5.03
N VAL A 103 -17.10 -1.16 -4.00
CA VAL A 103 -16.55 0.21 -4.04
C VAL A 103 -15.31 0.25 -3.16
N ILE A 104 -14.17 0.60 -3.76
CA ILE A 104 -12.93 0.88 -3.01
C ILE A 104 -12.87 2.39 -2.75
N ALA A 105 -12.91 2.78 -1.49
CA ALA A 105 -12.70 4.15 -1.04
C ALA A 105 -11.24 4.30 -0.57
N VAL A 106 -10.54 5.33 -1.05
CA VAL A 106 -9.12 5.52 -0.76
C VAL A 106 -8.94 6.71 0.17
N GLY A 107 -8.69 6.45 1.45
CA GLY A 107 -8.30 7.48 2.43
C GLY A 107 -9.26 7.71 3.58
N PHE A 108 -8.66 8.06 4.71
CA PHE A 108 -9.30 8.36 6.00
C PHE A 108 -10.44 9.39 5.90
N LEU A 109 -10.27 10.41 5.05
CA LEU A 109 -11.26 11.49 4.94
C LEU A 109 -12.63 11.04 4.42
N MET A 110 -12.71 9.82 3.87
CA MET A 110 -13.97 9.23 3.40
C MET A 110 -14.72 8.40 4.45
N GLU A 111 -14.24 8.29 5.69
CA GLU A 111 -14.85 7.43 6.72
C GLU A 111 -16.34 7.76 6.97
N THR A 112 -16.65 8.99 7.33
CA THR A 112 -18.05 9.43 7.57
C THR A 112 -18.92 9.42 6.29
N PRO A 113 -18.44 9.92 5.13
CA PRO A 113 -19.14 9.74 3.85
C PRO A 113 -19.42 8.29 3.49
N LEU A 114 -18.45 7.40 3.73
CA LEU A 114 -18.60 5.96 3.45
C LEU A 114 -19.64 5.32 4.38
N ASP A 115 -19.63 5.62 5.67
CA ASP A 115 -20.62 5.14 6.63
C ASP A 115 -22.03 5.44 6.16
N GLN A 116 -22.27 6.69 5.77
CA GLN A 116 -23.56 7.13 5.25
C GLN A 116 -23.99 6.33 4.00
N VAL A 117 -23.08 6.17 3.03
CA VAL A 117 -23.40 5.51 1.75
C VAL A 117 -23.51 3.99 1.93
N ALA A 118 -22.65 3.37 2.74
CA ALA A 118 -22.71 1.92 3.00
C ALA A 118 -24.02 1.48 3.65
N LYS A 119 -24.59 2.30 4.55
CA LYS A 119 -25.92 2.08 5.16
C LYS A 119 -27.06 2.23 4.14
N GLN A 120 -26.93 3.13 3.16
CA GLN A 120 -27.94 3.28 2.09
C GLN A 120 -27.90 2.15 1.07
N TYR A 121 -26.74 1.48 0.91
CA TYR A 121 -26.54 0.39 -0.04
C TYR A 121 -26.09 -0.91 0.66
N PRO A 122 -26.90 -1.50 1.55
CA PRO A 122 -26.49 -2.64 2.37
C PRO A 122 -26.13 -3.91 1.59
N ASN A 123 -26.62 -4.02 0.35
CA ASN A 123 -26.33 -5.14 -0.56
C ASN A 123 -25.05 -4.92 -1.41
N LYS A 124 -24.41 -3.75 -1.31
CA LYS A 124 -23.14 -3.45 -1.96
C LYS A 124 -22.00 -3.62 -0.97
N LYS A 125 -20.83 -4.01 -1.48
CA LYS A 125 -19.61 -4.16 -0.70
C LYS A 125 -18.77 -2.91 -0.81
N PHE A 126 -18.08 -2.58 0.28
CA PHE A 126 -17.16 -1.46 0.36
C PHE A 126 -15.86 -1.92 0.99
N ALA A 127 -14.74 -1.38 0.52
CA ALA A 127 -13.47 -1.45 1.22
C ALA A 127 -12.91 -0.04 1.34
N ILE A 128 -12.30 0.28 2.48
CA ILE A 128 -11.73 1.61 2.71
C ILE A 128 -10.28 1.49 3.17
N VAL A 129 -9.39 2.18 2.46
CA VAL A 129 -7.96 2.26 2.79
C VAL A 129 -7.75 3.30 3.87
N ASP A 130 -7.03 2.95 4.93
CA ASP A 130 -6.70 3.80 6.10
C ASP A 130 -7.90 4.25 6.94
N GLY A 131 -9.04 3.58 6.80
CA GLY A 131 -10.23 4.01 7.50
C GLY A 131 -11.22 2.89 7.77
N CYS A 132 -12.34 3.26 8.35
CA CYS A 132 -13.49 2.41 8.64
C CYS A 132 -14.80 3.19 8.47
N ALA A 133 -15.94 2.55 8.67
CA ALA A 133 -17.20 3.28 8.78
C ALA A 133 -17.24 4.05 10.12
N VAL A 134 -17.43 5.36 10.07
CA VAL A 134 -17.51 6.23 11.26
C VAL A 134 -18.80 7.03 11.25
N PRO A 135 -19.80 6.65 12.10
CA PRO A 135 -21.09 7.33 12.11
C PRO A 135 -21.05 8.71 12.78
N ASP A 136 -20.11 8.91 13.71
CA ASP A 136 -19.92 10.17 14.43
C ASP A 136 -18.45 10.59 14.41
N PRO A 137 -18.09 11.63 13.62
CA PRO A 137 -16.71 12.09 13.51
C PRO A 137 -16.14 12.69 14.80
N LYS A 138 -16.98 13.01 15.81
CA LYS A 138 -16.49 13.53 17.09
C LYS A 138 -15.86 12.43 17.96
N THR A 139 -16.38 11.21 17.85
CA THR A 139 -15.85 10.07 18.61
C THR A 139 -14.72 9.36 17.88
N GLY A 140 -14.68 9.43 16.54
CA GLY A 140 -13.74 8.68 15.69
C GLY A 140 -13.88 7.16 15.80
N ALA A 141 -14.94 6.67 16.46
CA ALA A 141 -15.13 5.24 16.69
C ALA A 141 -15.64 4.54 15.42
N CYS A 142 -14.97 3.47 15.02
CA CYS A 142 -15.41 2.62 13.93
C CYS A 142 -16.74 1.91 14.25
N GLU A 143 -17.66 1.92 13.30
CA GLU A 143 -18.81 1.02 13.31
C GLU A 143 -18.48 -0.25 12.51
N THR A 144 -18.84 -1.41 13.04
CA THR A 144 -18.68 -2.67 12.32
C THR A 144 -19.89 -2.89 11.42
N LEU A 145 -19.76 -2.55 10.15
CA LEU A 145 -20.76 -2.85 9.12
C LEU A 145 -20.38 -4.14 8.39
N PRO A 146 -21.33 -5.06 8.13
CA PRO A 146 -21.03 -6.35 7.49
C PRO A 146 -20.57 -6.21 6.04
N ASN A 147 -20.89 -5.08 5.41
CA ASN A 147 -20.57 -4.77 4.03
C ASN A 147 -19.38 -3.80 3.86
N VAL A 148 -18.65 -3.45 4.94
CA VAL A 148 -17.48 -2.57 4.89
C VAL A 148 -16.24 -3.29 5.40
N ALA A 149 -15.23 -3.43 4.55
CA ALA A 149 -13.91 -3.98 4.87
C ALA A 149 -12.91 -2.84 5.15
N PRO A 150 -12.46 -2.64 6.40
CA PRO A 150 -11.41 -1.70 6.72
C PRO A 150 -10.03 -2.27 6.32
N LEU A 151 -9.22 -1.50 5.61
CA LEU A 151 -7.88 -1.86 5.18
C LEU A 151 -6.86 -0.99 5.95
N PHE A 152 -6.52 -1.42 7.15
CA PHE A 152 -5.59 -0.73 8.03
C PHE A 152 -4.16 -1.26 7.92
N PHE A 153 -3.19 -0.40 8.18
CA PHE A 153 -1.77 -0.72 8.16
C PHE A 153 -1.12 -0.43 9.52
N LYS A 154 0.06 -0.98 9.73
CA LYS A 154 0.93 -0.64 10.87
C LYS A 154 2.03 0.33 10.42
N GLU A 155 1.64 1.53 10.04
CA GLU A 155 2.54 2.54 9.49
C GLU A 155 3.69 2.88 10.44
N GLN A 156 3.49 2.77 11.75
CA GLN A 156 4.53 2.98 12.76
C GLN A 156 5.71 1.99 12.61
N GLU A 157 5.48 0.81 12.02
CA GLU A 157 6.55 -0.15 11.76
C GLU A 157 7.46 0.37 10.65
N ALA A 158 6.91 0.81 9.50
CA ALA A 158 7.69 1.41 8.42
C ALA A 158 8.38 2.72 8.86
N GLY A 159 7.65 3.58 9.59
CA GLY A 159 8.20 4.79 10.18
C GLY A 159 9.41 4.50 11.08
N CYS A 160 9.34 3.44 11.90
CA CYS A 160 10.44 3.02 12.77
C CYS A 160 11.69 2.61 11.95
N LEU A 161 11.53 1.90 10.83
CA LEU A 161 12.66 1.46 10.00
C LEU A 161 13.41 2.66 9.42
N VAL A 162 12.70 3.61 8.81
CA VAL A 162 13.32 4.80 8.23
C VAL A 162 13.80 5.78 9.31
N GLY A 163 13.16 5.80 10.48
CA GLY A 163 13.62 6.52 11.66
C GLY A 163 14.94 5.96 12.20
N GLY A 164 15.09 4.64 12.19
CA GLY A 164 16.35 3.97 12.54
C GLY A 164 17.50 4.35 11.60
N ILE A 165 17.23 4.43 10.28
CA ILE A 165 18.20 4.90 9.29
C ILE A 165 18.59 6.34 9.60
N ALA A 166 17.61 7.25 9.72
CA ALA A 166 17.88 8.67 9.95
C ALA A 166 18.65 8.91 11.25
N GLY A 167 18.24 8.27 12.35
CA GLY A 167 18.93 8.39 13.63
C GLY A 167 20.37 7.85 13.61
N GLN A 168 20.64 6.77 12.86
CA GLN A 168 22.01 6.26 12.71
C GLN A 168 22.86 7.19 11.84
N MET A 169 22.31 7.76 10.77
CA MET A 169 23.02 8.73 9.94
C MET A 169 23.42 9.97 10.75
N GLU A 170 22.51 10.50 11.58
CA GLU A 170 22.84 11.63 12.48
C GLU A 170 23.91 11.26 13.49
N LYS A 171 23.82 10.10 14.12
CA LYS A 171 24.82 9.57 15.06
C LYS A 171 26.20 9.40 14.42
N ASP A 172 26.23 8.99 13.16
CA ASP A 172 27.47 8.87 12.38
C ASP A 172 28.09 10.22 12.04
N GLY A 173 27.24 11.23 11.86
CA GLY A 173 27.60 12.61 11.66
C GLY A 173 28.23 12.91 10.29
N LYS A 174 28.50 14.18 10.06
CA LYS A 174 28.96 14.74 8.77
C LYS A 174 30.23 14.09 8.21
N SER A 175 31.08 13.52 9.05
CA SER A 175 32.32 12.86 8.61
C SER A 175 32.08 11.60 7.80
N LYS A 176 30.97 10.88 8.05
CA LYS A 176 30.55 9.70 7.29
C LYS A 176 29.41 10.02 6.31
N VAL A 177 28.61 11.04 6.59
CA VAL A 177 27.40 11.41 5.84
C VAL A 177 27.55 12.88 5.38
N PRO A 178 28.14 13.14 4.21
CA PRO A 178 28.62 14.48 3.84
C PRO A 178 27.57 15.59 3.74
N ASN A 179 26.32 15.24 3.36
CA ASN A 179 25.27 16.25 3.17
C ASN A 179 24.51 16.59 4.48
N LEU A 180 24.90 16.02 5.62
CA LEU A 180 24.37 16.50 6.90
C LEU A 180 24.91 17.92 7.20
N LEU A 181 24.06 18.77 7.76
CA LEU A 181 24.46 20.10 8.22
C LEU A 181 25.27 20.02 9.54
N GLY A 182 25.04 18.95 10.30
CA GLY A 182 25.77 18.65 11.55
C GLY A 182 25.12 19.24 12.79
N HIS A 183 23.80 19.43 12.75
CA HIS A 183 23.02 19.97 13.86
C HIS A 183 22.22 18.91 14.61
N ASN A 184 22.35 17.65 14.25
CA ASN A 184 21.65 16.51 14.84
C ASN A 184 20.13 16.75 14.89
N THR A 185 19.57 17.22 13.77
CA THR A 185 18.17 17.61 13.67
C THR A 185 17.54 17.05 12.41
N ILE A 186 16.47 16.29 12.56
CA ILE A 186 15.68 15.72 11.48
C ILE A 186 14.23 16.20 11.56
N ALA A 187 13.50 16.14 10.44
CA ALA A 187 12.11 16.60 10.41
C ALA A 187 11.17 15.57 9.78
N ALA A 188 9.95 15.51 10.30
CA ALA A 188 8.82 14.83 9.67
C ALA A 188 7.74 15.86 9.32
N ILE A 189 7.25 15.81 8.07
CA ILE A 189 6.25 16.73 7.54
C ILE A 189 5.01 15.92 7.17
N GLY A 190 3.96 16.01 7.98
CA GLY A 190 2.67 15.39 7.73
C GLY A 190 1.76 16.24 6.86
N GLY A 191 0.84 15.61 6.12
CA GLY A 191 -0.26 16.31 5.47
C GLY A 191 -1.25 16.83 6.49
N LEU A 192 -2.07 15.95 7.05
CA LEU A 192 -3.01 16.22 8.14
C LEU A 192 -2.67 15.32 9.34
N PRO A 193 -3.02 15.72 10.58
CA PRO A 193 -2.80 14.88 11.76
C PRO A 193 -3.83 13.74 11.89
N VAL A 194 -3.96 12.94 10.84
CA VAL A 194 -4.83 11.75 10.81
C VAL A 194 -4.07 10.51 11.25
N PRO A 195 -4.76 9.44 11.72
CA PRO A 195 -4.11 8.28 12.36
C PRO A 195 -2.99 7.63 11.53
N ALA A 196 -3.17 7.43 10.23
CA ALA A 196 -2.16 6.83 9.36
C ALA A 196 -0.87 7.70 9.30
N VAL A 197 -1.03 9.02 9.18
CA VAL A 197 0.10 9.98 9.17
C VAL A 197 0.80 10.03 10.53
N THR A 198 0.03 10.12 11.61
CA THR A 198 0.61 10.20 12.96
C THR A 198 1.34 8.92 13.36
N ARG A 199 0.88 7.73 12.94
CA ARG A 199 1.57 6.44 13.16
C ARG A 199 2.93 6.40 12.47
N TYR A 200 3.04 6.79 11.20
CA TYR A 200 4.34 6.91 10.53
C TYR A 200 5.32 7.78 11.32
N ILE A 201 4.87 8.99 11.69
CA ILE A 201 5.68 9.97 12.41
C ILE A 201 6.06 9.46 13.81
N ALA A 202 5.15 8.77 14.49
CA ALA A 202 5.41 8.19 15.81
C ALA A 202 6.52 7.14 15.77
N GLY A 203 6.44 6.22 14.81
CA GLY A 203 7.50 5.22 14.57
C GLY A 203 8.83 5.88 14.22
N TYR A 204 8.82 6.83 13.29
CA TYR A 204 10.01 7.58 12.87
C TYR A 204 10.72 8.25 14.06
N LYS A 205 10.01 9.08 14.81
CA LYS A 205 10.55 9.78 15.96
C LYS A 205 11.08 8.83 17.04
N SER A 206 10.27 7.86 17.44
CA SER A 206 10.62 6.91 18.49
C SER A 206 11.89 6.12 18.16
N CYS A 207 12.03 5.64 16.91
CA CYS A 207 13.16 4.83 16.52
C CYS A 207 14.42 5.64 16.21
N ALA A 208 14.30 6.86 15.68
CA ALA A 208 15.43 7.77 15.55
C ALA A 208 16.04 8.08 16.93
N GLN A 209 15.20 8.46 17.90
CA GLN A 209 15.64 8.76 19.28
C GLN A 209 16.13 7.52 20.04
N LYS A 210 15.68 6.32 19.67
CA LYS A 210 16.21 5.08 20.23
C LYS A 210 17.65 4.79 19.77
N VAL A 211 18.02 5.18 18.56
CA VAL A 211 19.37 5.06 18.00
C VAL A 211 20.28 6.18 18.48
N ASP A 212 19.79 7.40 18.41
CA ASP A 212 20.46 8.59 18.90
C ASP A 212 19.54 9.37 19.86
N PRO A 213 19.71 9.22 21.19
CA PRO A 213 18.92 9.94 22.17
C PRO A 213 19.08 11.47 22.11
N GLY A 214 20.12 11.98 21.44
CA GLY A 214 20.37 13.40 21.27
C GLY A 214 19.71 14.03 20.06
N VAL A 215 19.14 13.21 19.15
CA VAL A 215 18.55 13.72 17.91
C VAL A 215 17.28 14.53 18.19
N THR A 216 17.21 15.73 17.62
CA THR A 216 16.00 16.53 17.59
C THR A 216 15.11 16.11 16.44
N VAL A 217 13.87 15.71 16.70
CA VAL A 217 12.90 15.33 15.68
C VAL A 217 11.77 16.35 15.63
N LEU A 218 11.79 17.20 14.62
CA LEU A 218 10.78 18.22 14.37
C LEU A 218 9.55 17.59 13.71
N VAL A 219 8.35 17.98 14.13
CA VAL A 219 7.09 17.47 13.55
C VAL A 219 6.20 18.64 13.17
N ASN A 220 5.86 18.74 11.89
CA ASN A 220 5.00 19.80 11.37
C ASN A 220 3.97 19.22 10.38
N TYR A 221 2.88 19.95 10.19
CA TYR A 221 1.81 19.58 9.26
C TYR A 221 1.58 20.71 8.26
N SER A 222 1.46 20.34 6.98
CA SER A 222 1.13 21.29 5.90
C SER A 222 -0.37 21.62 5.85
N ASN A 223 -1.20 20.82 6.52
CA ASN A 223 -2.66 20.83 6.45
C ASN A 223 -3.20 20.64 5.02
N ASP A 224 -2.47 19.86 4.20
CA ASP A 224 -2.82 19.59 2.81
C ASP A 224 -2.18 18.27 2.31
N PHE A 225 -2.85 17.55 1.42
CA PHE A 225 -2.30 16.34 0.77
C PHE A 225 -1.98 16.54 -0.72
N ALA A 226 -2.31 17.70 -1.29
CA ALA A 226 -2.18 17.94 -2.72
C ALA A 226 -1.26 19.14 -3.06
N ALA A 227 -1.33 20.22 -2.29
CA ALA A 227 -0.63 21.47 -2.62
C ALA A 227 0.88 21.39 -2.31
N THR A 228 1.70 21.03 -3.30
CA THR A 228 3.16 20.86 -3.19
C THR A 228 3.85 22.08 -2.60
N ALA A 229 3.41 23.30 -2.94
CA ALA A 229 3.98 24.55 -2.41
C ALA A 229 3.91 24.61 -0.88
N LYS A 230 2.81 24.17 -0.25
CA LYS A 230 2.69 24.19 1.21
C LYS A 230 3.71 23.29 1.90
N CYS A 231 3.90 22.06 1.41
CA CYS A 231 4.89 21.15 1.96
C CYS A 231 6.31 21.66 1.72
N LYS A 232 6.56 22.29 0.57
CA LYS A 232 7.84 22.93 0.27
C LYS A 232 8.15 24.04 1.26
N ASP A 233 7.20 24.92 1.55
CA ASP A 233 7.38 26.03 2.49
C ASP A 233 7.67 25.53 3.91
N VAL A 234 6.94 24.47 4.36
CA VAL A 234 7.19 23.84 5.67
C VAL A 234 8.59 23.25 5.70
N ALA A 235 9.00 22.47 4.68
CA ALA A 235 10.33 21.87 4.62
C ALA A 235 11.44 22.93 4.59
N GLN A 236 11.27 23.97 3.76
CA GLN A 236 12.21 25.09 3.70
C GLN A 236 12.41 25.76 5.06
N SER A 237 11.33 25.95 5.83
CA SER A 237 11.41 26.48 7.19
C SER A 237 12.19 25.54 8.13
N GLN A 238 11.92 24.21 8.07
CA GLN A 238 12.63 23.24 8.90
C GLN A 238 14.13 23.22 8.59
N ILE A 239 14.51 23.32 7.32
CA ILE A 239 15.90 23.32 6.89
C ILE A 239 16.60 24.65 7.27
N SER A 240 16.02 25.79 6.89
CA SER A 240 16.70 27.09 7.00
C SER A 240 16.71 27.67 8.41
N GLN A 241 15.64 27.46 9.19
CA GLN A 241 15.47 28.04 10.53
C GLN A 241 15.85 27.07 11.65
N HIS A 242 15.66 25.76 11.42
CA HIS A 242 15.87 24.73 12.42
C HIS A 242 16.97 23.74 12.06
N GLN A 243 17.62 23.92 10.91
CA GLN A 243 18.79 23.17 10.49
C GLN A 243 18.53 21.65 10.35
N ALA A 244 17.33 21.27 9.87
CA ALA A 244 17.02 19.86 9.66
C ALA A 244 17.81 19.28 8.49
N ASP A 245 18.46 18.15 8.72
CA ASP A 245 19.37 17.47 7.79
C ASP A 245 18.69 16.39 6.95
N ILE A 246 17.59 15.83 7.47
CA ILE A 246 16.81 14.75 6.83
C ILE A 246 15.34 15.08 6.93
N ILE A 247 14.66 15.13 5.79
CA ILE A 247 13.24 15.49 5.68
C ILE A 247 12.42 14.25 5.32
N PHE A 248 11.64 13.73 6.27
CA PHE A 248 10.67 12.67 6.03
C PHE A 248 9.32 13.27 5.68
N GLN A 249 8.85 13.06 4.45
CA GLN A 249 7.52 13.51 4.02
C GLN A 249 6.47 12.41 4.26
N VAL A 250 5.31 12.78 4.83
CA VAL A 250 4.14 11.93 5.07
C VAL A 250 2.88 12.71 4.66
N ALA A 251 2.86 13.19 3.42
CA ALA A 251 1.88 14.19 2.98
C ALA A 251 1.33 13.95 1.56
N GLY A 252 1.36 12.71 1.06
CA GLY A 252 0.88 12.39 -0.28
C GLY A 252 1.53 13.23 -1.37
N GLY A 253 0.76 13.73 -2.33
CA GLY A 253 1.26 14.58 -3.42
C GLY A 253 1.88 15.90 -2.94
N CYS A 254 1.40 16.49 -1.85
CA CYS A 254 2.00 17.67 -1.22
C CYS A 254 3.46 17.40 -0.84
N GLY A 255 3.78 16.19 -0.34
CA GLY A 255 5.08 15.79 0.15
C GLY A 255 6.19 15.84 -0.91
N ILE A 256 5.85 15.78 -2.20
CA ILE A 256 6.82 15.98 -3.28
C ILE A 256 7.49 17.35 -3.16
N GLY A 257 6.75 18.38 -2.75
CA GLY A 257 7.31 19.71 -2.47
C GLY A 257 8.33 19.70 -1.33
N ALA A 258 8.14 18.84 -0.32
CA ALA A 258 9.13 18.70 0.76
C ALA A 258 10.43 18.03 0.26
N LEU A 259 10.32 17.01 -0.61
CA LEU A 259 11.48 16.41 -1.26
C LEU A 259 12.19 17.40 -2.19
N ASP A 260 11.44 18.24 -2.92
CA ASP A 260 12.02 19.34 -3.73
C ASP A 260 12.81 20.33 -2.87
N ALA A 261 12.29 20.69 -1.69
CA ALA A 261 13.02 21.58 -0.77
C ALA A 261 14.30 20.93 -0.23
N ALA A 262 14.24 19.64 0.14
CA ALA A 262 15.42 18.90 0.58
C ALA A 262 16.51 18.90 -0.51
N TYR A 263 16.14 18.55 -1.74
CA TYR A 263 17.04 18.57 -2.90
C TYR A 263 17.67 19.94 -3.14
N GLN A 264 16.87 21.01 -3.16
CA GLN A 264 17.34 22.38 -3.40
C GLN A 264 18.29 22.91 -2.33
N ASN A 265 18.19 22.37 -1.11
CA ASN A 265 19.06 22.74 0.01
C ASN A 265 20.18 21.72 0.28
N HIS A 266 20.34 20.71 -0.58
CA HIS A 266 21.38 19.69 -0.50
C HIS A 266 21.34 18.90 0.83
N VAL A 267 20.15 18.66 1.37
CA VAL A 267 19.90 17.77 2.51
C VAL A 267 19.12 16.53 2.05
N TYR A 268 19.00 15.53 2.90
CA TYR A 268 18.40 14.27 2.53
C TYR A 268 16.87 14.29 2.62
N GLY A 269 16.23 13.51 1.74
CA GLY A 269 14.79 13.25 1.72
C GLY A 269 14.47 11.79 2.06
N ILE A 270 13.33 11.54 2.69
CA ILE A 270 12.72 10.22 2.85
C ILE A 270 11.31 10.27 2.30
N GLY A 271 10.99 9.35 1.37
CA GLY A 271 9.68 9.22 0.76
C GLY A 271 8.69 8.41 1.59
N VAL A 272 7.44 8.32 1.12
CA VAL A 272 6.36 7.58 1.78
C VAL A 272 5.51 6.77 0.79
N ASP A 273 4.88 5.72 1.29
CA ASP A 273 3.97 4.79 0.62
C ASP A 273 4.62 3.99 -0.50
N ALA A 274 5.13 4.65 -1.54
CA ALA A 274 5.87 4.06 -2.66
C ALA A 274 7.38 4.32 -2.57
N ASP A 275 8.18 3.59 -3.34
CA ASP A 275 9.59 3.97 -3.54
C ASP A 275 9.66 5.26 -4.36
N GLN A 276 10.07 6.34 -3.72
CA GLN A 276 10.20 7.68 -4.29
C GLN A 276 11.67 8.07 -4.59
N GLY A 277 12.60 7.11 -4.51
CA GLY A 277 14.02 7.33 -4.79
C GLY A 277 14.32 7.82 -6.21
N TYR A 278 13.37 7.69 -7.13
CA TYR A 278 13.50 8.20 -8.50
C TYR A 278 13.20 9.70 -8.64
N ILE A 279 12.61 10.34 -7.63
CA ILE A 279 12.21 11.76 -7.70
C ILE A 279 13.44 12.66 -7.66
N HIS A 280 14.31 12.41 -6.67
CA HIS A 280 15.58 13.12 -6.52
C HIS A 280 16.67 12.17 -6.01
N PRO A 281 17.96 12.39 -6.38
CA PRO A 281 19.05 11.49 -5.99
C PRO A 281 19.37 11.51 -4.50
N ASP A 282 18.93 12.51 -3.76
CA ASP A 282 19.06 12.67 -2.31
C ASP A 282 17.87 12.08 -1.52
N VAL A 283 16.88 11.50 -2.20
CA VAL A 283 15.88 10.66 -1.55
C VAL A 283 16.54 9.33 -1.21
N ILE A 284 16.86 9.17 0.08
CA ILE A 284 17.72 8.08 0.55
C ILE A 284 16.99 6.72 0.68
N THR A 285 15.70 6.75 0.89
CA THR A 285 14.78 5.60 0.97
C THR A 285 13.34 6.11 1.05
N SER A 286 12.37 5.20 1.19
CA SER A 286 10.96 5.52 1.44
C SER A 286 10.35 4.56 2.45
N ALA A 287 9.46 5.05 3.32
CA ALA A 287 8.65 4.21 4.20
C ALA A 287 7.50 3.61 3.39
N LEU A 288 7.59 2.32 3.07
CA LEU A 288 6.66 1.64 2.16
C LEU A 288 5.36 1.24 2.83
N LYS A 289 4.27 1.28 2.05
CA LYS A 289 2.93 0.81 2.41
C LYS A 289 2.25 0.17 1.21
N ARG A 290 1.89 -1.10 1.34
CA ARG A 290 1.40 -1.90 0.22
C ARG A 290 -0.11 -1.72 0.00
N VAL A 291 -0.51 -0.48 -0.28
CA VAL A 291 -1.89 -0.14 -0.65
C VAL A 291 -2.31 -0.91 -1.91
N ASP A 292 -1.39 -1.13 -2.83
CA ASP A 292 -1.60 -1.93 -4.04
C ASP A 292 -2.03 -3.38 -3.73
N VAL A 293 -1.41 -4.00 -2.74
CA VAL A 293 -1.74 -5.36 -2.29
C VAL A 293 -3.10 -5.37 -1.59
N ALA A 294 -3.34 -4.42 -0.68
CA ALA A 294 -4.59 -4.35 0.07
C ALA A 294 -5.81 -4.19 -0.84
N VAL A 295 -5.72 -3.29 -1.82
CA VAL A 295 -6.78 -3.07 -2.82
C VAL A 295 -6.98 -4.30 -3.71
N TYR A 296 -5.88 -4.87 -4.21
CA TYR A 296 -5.94 -6.10 -5.01
C TYR A 296 -6.60 -7.24 -4.24
N ASP A 297 -6.24 -7.47 -2.97
CA ASP A 297 -6.78 -8.55 -2.14
C ASP A 297 -8.26 -8.33 -1.80
N ALA A 298 -8.70 -7.10 -1.54
CA ALA A 298 -10.12 -6.78 -1.34
C ALA A 298 -10.95 -7.13 -2.60
N ILE A 299 -10.45 -6.83 -3.79
CA ILE A 299 -11.10 -7.19 -5.05
C ILE A 299 -11.09 -8.71 -5.25
N LYS A 300 -9.95 -9.38 -5.08
CA LYS A 300 -9.79 -10.83 -5.17
C LYS A 300 -10.76 -11.57 -4.24
N ASN A 301 -10.88 -11.14 -2.98
CA ASN A 301 -11.80 -11.73 -2.02
C ASN A 301 -13.27 -11.54 -2.42
N THR A 302 -13.57 -10.42 -3.07
CA THR A 302 -14.91 -10.17 -3.60
C THR A 302 -15.23 -11.09 -4.78
N GLU A 303 -14.29 -11.25 -5.72
CA GLU A 303 -14.42 -12.11 -6.90
C GLU A 303 -14.56 -13.60 -6.51
N SER A 304 -13.86 -14.04 -5.47
CA SER A 304 -13.94 -15.41 -4.96
C SER A 304 -15.13 -15.68 -4.04
N GLY A 305 -15.96 -14.67 -3.75
CA GLY A 305 -17.09 -14.80 -2.82
C GLY A 305 -16.69 -14.86 -1.34
N SER A 306 -15.42 -14.57 -1.01
CA SER A 306 -14.87 -14.59 0.36
C SER A 306 -14.72 -13.21 0.99
N PHE A 307 -15.51 -12.23 0.54
CA PHE A 307 -15.51 -10.90 1.14
C PHE A 307 -15.75 -10.97 2.66
N THR A 308 -14.95 -10.24 3.41
CA THR A 308 -15.05 -10.14 4.87
C THR A 308 -14.78 -8.70 5.33
N ASN A 309 -15.42 -8.30 6.43
CA ASN A 309 -15.16 -7.04 7.13
C ASN A 309 -14.13 -7.19 8.26
N ASN A 310 -13.59 -8.40 8.47
CA ASN A 310 -12.54 -8.68 9.45
C ASN A 310 -11.22 -8.95 8.72
N ILE A 311 -10.53 -7.88 8.36
CA ILE A 311 -9.23 -7.92 7.68
C ILE A 311 -8.15 -7.63 8.72
N PRO A 312 -7.14 -8.50 8.90
CA PRO A 312 -5.97 -8.19 9.72
C PRO A 312 -5.26 -6.93 9.21
N LYS A 313 -4.67 -6.15 10.12
CA LYS A 313 -3.84 -5.01 9.73
C LYS A 313 -2.64 -5.50 8.90
N PHE A 314 -2.36 -4.81 7.82
CA PHE A 314 -1.18 -5.04 6.98
C PHE A 314 0.06 -4.58 7.73
N ASP A 315 0.98 -5.49 8.01
CA ASP A 315 2.15 -5.25 8.84
C ASP A 315 3.46 -5.71 8.17
N LEU A 316 4.57 -5.44 8.85
CA LEU A 316 5.90 -5.79 8.36
C LEU A 316 6.11 -7.30 8.22
N ALA A 317 5.53 -8.10 9.11
CA ALA A 317 5.66 -9.55 9.09
C ALA A 317 5.00 -10.21 7.86
N HIS A 318 4.05 -9.51 7.24
CA HIS A 318 3.30 -9.98 6.06
C HIS A 318 3.52 -9.06 4.84
N ASP A 319 4.65 -8.37 4.77
CA ASP A 319 5.02 -7.46 3.68
C ASP A 319 3.99 -6.36 3.39
N GLY A 320 3.17 -6.00 4.38
CA GLY A 320 2.17 -4.94 4.26
C GLY A 320 2.75 -3.54 4.39
N VAL A 321 3.86 -3.40 5.09
CA VAL A 321 4.67 -2.19 5.25
C VAL A 321 6.16 -2.55 5.24
N GLY A 322 7.05 -1.56 5.06
CA GLY A 322 8.48 -1.81 5.01
C GLY A 322 9.28 -0.55 4.69
N TYR A 323 10.43 -0.71 4.07
CA TYR A 323 11.19 0.40 3.52
C TYR A 323 11.78 0.05 2.14
N ALA A 324 11.98 1.08 1.31
CA ALA A 324 12.52 0.95 -0.04
C ALA A 324 14.05 0.70 -0.01
N PRO A 325 14.65 0.20 -1.10
CA PRO A 325 16.10 0.14 -1.22
C PRO A 325 16.73 1.47 -0.85
N VAL A 326 17.82 1.41 -0.10
CA VAL A 326 18.53 2.61 0.33
C VAL A 326 19.47 3.12 -0.76
N SER A 327 19.63 4.44 -0.85
CA SER A 327 20.61 5.06 -1.75
C SER A 327 22.06 4.74 -1.32
N LYS A 328 23.02 4.99 -2.21
CA LYS A 328 24.45 4.82 -1.94
C LYS A 328 24.98 5.74 -0.82
N ASP A 329 24.25 6.79 -0.49
CA ASP A 329 24.64 7.76 0.53
C ASP A 329 24.26 7.31 1.95
N VAL A 330 23.49 6.24 2.08
CA VAL A 330 23.16 5.61 3.36
C VAL A 330 24.31 4.69 3.78
N PRO A 331 24.96 4.93 4.92
CA PRO A 331 25.98 4.04 5.45
C PRO A 331 25.46 2.62 5.70
N ALA A 332 26.34 1.62 5.57
CA ALA A 332 25.94 0.23 5.75
C ALA A 332 25.41 -0.07 7.17
N ASP A 333 25.93 0.60 8.19
CA ASP A 333 25.47 0.49 9.57
C ASP A 333 24.08 1.14 9.77
N ALA A 334 23.75 2.20 9.06
CA ALA A 334 22.41 2.77 9.09
C ALA A 334 21.38 1.82 8.47
N LYS A 335 21.70 1.18 7.34
CA LYS A 335 20.87 0.10 6.79
C LYS A 335 20.74 -1.08 7.75
N ALA A 336 21.85 -1.54 8.34
CA ALA A 336 21.86 -2.65 9.30
C ALA A 336 21.02 -2.34 10.56
N GLN A 337 20.94 -1.07 10.95
CA GLN A 337 20.07 -0.64 12.05
C GLN A 337 18.58 -0.83 11.71
N ALA A 338 18.15 -0.49 10.48
CA ALA A 338 16.79 -0.75 10.02
C ALA A 338 16.49 -2.25 9.97
N ASP A 339 17.41 -3.08 9.45
CA ASP A 339 17.26 -4.54 9.40
C ASP A 339 17.17 -5.16 10.81
N THR A 340 17.92 -4.60 11.78
CA THR A 340 17.81 -4.98 13.19
C THR A 340 16.45 -4.66 13.76
N PHE A 341 15.94 -3.45 13.51
CA PHE A 341 14.60 -3.06 13.96
C PHE A 341 13.52 -3.90 13.28
N ALA A 342 13.66 -4.21 11.98
CA ALA A 342 12.73 -5.10 11.29
C ALA A 342 12.66 -6.47 11.98
N SER A 343 13.80 -7.08 12.30
CA SER A 343 13.85 -8.35 13.00
C SER A 343 13.23 -8.27 14.40
N GLN A 344 13.46 -7.19 15.13
CA GLN A 344 12.89 -6.96 16.45
C GLN A 344 11.37 -6.73 16.41
N ILE A 345 10.87 -6.02 15.40
CA ILE A 345 9.43 -5.79 15.20
C ILE A 345 8.76 -7.13 14.87
N MET A 346 9.28 -7.89 13.92
CA MET A 346 8.73 -9.20 13.54
C MET A 346 8.74 -10.21 14.68
N SER A 347 9.72 -10.15 15.58
CA SER A 347 9.77 -11.00 16.78
C SER A 347 8.94 -10.48 17.95
N GLY A 348 8.36 -9.26 17.84
CA GLY A 348 7.63 -8.59 18.91
C GLY A 348 8.49 -8.04 20.05
N SER A 349 9.82 -8.07 19.93
CA SER A 349 10.73 -7.50 20.95
C SER A 349 10.85 -5.96 20.88
N LEU A 350 10.43 -5.38 19.76
CA LEU A 350 10.24 -3.94 19.57
C LEU A 350 8.82 -3.68 19.07
N VAL A 351 8.08 -2.87 19.79
CA VAL A 351 6.74 -2.40 19.38
C VAL A 351 6.78 -0.89 19.22
N PRO A 352 6.88 -0.38 17.98
CA PRO A 352 6.84 1.05 17.72
C PRO A 352 5.50 1.67 18.16
N PRO A 353 5.48 2.86 18.76
CA PRO A 353 4.25 3.49 19.26
C PRO A 353 3.35 3.93 18.11
N GLU A 354 2.02 3.85 18.31
CA GLU A 354 1.02 4.37 17.37
C GLU A 354 0.79 5.89 17.52
N ASN A 355 1.21 6.49 18.64
CA ASN A 355 1.07 7.91 18.91
C ASN A 355 2.45 8.56 19.07
N ILE A 356 2.57 9.81 18.63
CA ILE A 356 3.81 10.57 18.71
C ILE A 356 4.17 10.78 20.19
N PRO A 357 5.36 10.31 20.64
CA PRO A 357 5.80 10.46 22.03
C PRO A 357 6.21 11.87 22.39
#